data_51e9d8ee98552081fea96b02e344c44c
#
_entry.id   51e9d8ee98552081fea96b02e344c44c
#
_cell.length_a   1.000
_cell.length_b   1.000
_cell.length_c   1.000
_cell.angle_alpha   90.00
_cell.angle_beta   90.00
_cell.angle_gamma   90.00
#
_symmetry.space_group_name_H-M   'P 1'
#
loop_
_entity.id
_entity.type
_entity.pdbx_description
1 polymer ?
#
loop_
_entity_poly.entity_id
_entity_poly.type
_entity_poly.pdbx_seq_one_letter_code
_entity_poly.pdbx_strand_id
1 'polypeptide(L)'
;DARVNLIAHEFFHEYRRHFENHDFNYANDINFALDMIANEGVADQIDKYNMDYNQYYSSIINSQELAAEFTALYDKAKDDIEYLQTIVVQYLKKEIDFEECVDKLLSVYKYNGHVMGFYMSNQIVKAGLKDEMVKGFHNPYEFYRLYDLTLRNKGLSLDEDFLNFLKEAIK
;
A
#
# COMPACT_ATOMS: atom_id res chain seq x y z
N ASP A 1 -7.54 21.64 -8.02
CA ASP A 1 -8.42 21.76 -6.85
C ASP A 1 -8.40 20.44 -6.07
N ALA A 2 -7.99 20.49 -4.79
CA ALA A 2 -7.82 19.31 -3.94
C ALA A 2 -9.11 18.47 -3.81
N ARG A 3 -10.28 19.13 -3.83
CA ARG A 3 -11.58 18.42 -3.77
C ARG A 3 -11.88 17.63 -5.04
N VAL A 4 -11.50 18.16 -6.20
CA VAL A 4 -11.66 17.45 -7.48
C VAL A 4 -10.75 16.24 -7.51
N ASN A 5 -9.53 16.35 -7.01
CA ASN A 5 -8.60 15.25 -6.92
C ASN A 5 -9.09 14.16 -5.95
N LEU A 6 -9.67 14.56 -4.81
CA LEU A 6 -10.29 13.61 -3.87
C LEU A 6 -11.45 12.84 -4.53
N ILE A 7 -12.32 13.53 -5.27
CA ILE A 7 -13.39 12.87 -6.03
C ILE A 7 -12.81 11.92 -7.07
N ALA A 8 -11.73 12.29 -7.76
CA ALA A 8 -11.07 11.42 -8.73
C ALA A 8 -10.42 10.18 -8.07
N HIS A 9 -9.89 10.33 -6.85
CA HIS A 9 -9.40 9.23 -6.02
C HIS A 9 -10.54 8.22 -5.73
N GLU A 10 -11.70 8.68 -5.26
CA GLU A 10 -12.85 7.81 -4.99
C GLU A 10 -13.38 7.13 -6.27
N PHE A 11 -13.43 7.84 -7.40
CA PHE A 11 -13.78 7.25 -8.68
C PHE A 11 -12.76 6.19 -9.15
N PHE A 12 -11.50 6.31 -8.78
CA PHE A 12 -10.51 5.29 -9.08
C PHE A 12 -10.85 3.96 -8.41
N HIS A 13 -11.31 3.96 -7.15
CA HIS A 13 -11.73 2.74 -6.47
C HIS A 13 -12.89 2.05 -7.19
N GLU A 14 -13.91 2.81 -7.62
CA GLU A 14 -15.01 2.27 -8.42
C GLU A 14 -14.51 1.72 -9.77
N TYR A 15 -13.63 2.45 -10.45
CA TYR A 15 -13.05 2.00 -11.72
C TYR A 15 -12.24 0.71 -11.53
N ARG A 16 -11.41 0.62 -10.48
CA ARG A 16 -10.59 -0.55 -10.17
C ARG A 16 -11.41 -1.81 -9.97
N ARG A 17 -12.59 -1.72 -9.33
CA ARG A 17 -13.49 -2.87 -9.10
C ARG A 17 -13.89 -3.61 -10.37
N HIS A 18 -13.95 -2.93 -11.51
CA HIS A 18 -14.25 -3.58 -12.80
C HIS A 18 -13.11 -4.45 -13.33
N PHE A 19 -11.92 -4.33 -12.76
CA PHE A 19 -10.72 -5.06 -13.16
C PHE A 19 -10.18 -5.96 -12.05
N GLU A 20 -10.87 -6.02 -10.90
CA GLU A 20 -10.48 -6.90 -9.81
C GLU A 20 -10.43 -8.35 -10.26
N ASN A 21 -9.39 -9.04 -9.83
CA ASN A 21 -9.27 -10.46 -10.09
C ASN A 21 -10.23 -11.21 -9.15
N HIS A 22 -11.29 -11.78 -9.70
CA HIS A 22 -12.30 -12.54 -8.94
C HIS A 22 -11.73 -13.81 -8.29
N ASP A 23 -10.56 -14.26 -8.71
CA ASP A 23 -9.87 -15.41 -8.09
C ASP A 23 -9.05 -15.01 -6.86
N PHE A 24 -8.84 -13.71 -6.61
CA PHE A 24 -8.16 -13.24 -5.42
C PHE A 24 -9.04 -13.45 -4.18
N ASN A 25 -8.48 -14.11 -3.17
CA ASN A 25 -9.23 -14.43 -1.95
C ASN A 25 -9.32 -13.23 -0.99
N TYR A 26 -10.26 -12.32 -1.26
CA TYR A 26 -10.55 -11.16 -0.40
C TYR A 26 -11.17 -11.53 0.97
N ALA A 27 -11.64 -12.76 1.15
CA ALA A 27 -12.14 -13.21 2.45
C ALA A 27 -11.01 -13.52 3.46
N ASN A 28 -9.75 -13.54 3.00
CA ASN A 28 -8.59 -13.63 3.86
C ASN A 28 -8.14 -12.23 4.27
N ASP A 29 -8.16 -11.93 5.57
CA ASP A 29 -7.84 -10.60 6.11
C ASP A 29 -6.43 -10.11 5.74
N ILE A 30 -5.46 -11.02 5.64
CA ILE A 30 -4.09 -10.70 5.22
C ILE A 30 -4.10 -10.23 3.76
N ASN A 31 -4.72 -11.01 2.87
CA ASN A 31 -4.83 -10.66 1.46
C ASN A 31 -5.57 -9.33 1.27
N PHE A 32 -6.68 -9.15 1.98
CA PHE A 32 -7.47 -7.92 1.95
C PHE A 32 -6.63 -6.70 2.35
N ALA A 33 -5.89 -6.79 3.46
CA ALA A 33 -5.04 -5.69 3.93
C ALA A 33 -3.92 -5.36 2.92
N LEU A 34 -3.29 -6.38 2.32
CA LEU A 34 -2.24 -6.19 1.32
C LEU A 34 -2.79 -5.57 0.03
N ASP A 35 -3.98 -5.99 -0.40
CA ASP A 35 -4.65 -5.38 -1.56
C ASP A 35 -5.05 -3.93 -1.29
N MET A 36 -5.58 -3.63 -0.10
CA MET A 36 -5.93 -2.25 0.27
C MET A 36 -4.71 -1.33 0.29
N ILE A 37 -3.57 -1.76 0.81
CA ILE A 37 -2.32 -0.98 0.75
C ILE A 37 -1.96 -0.64 -0.70
N ALA A 38 -2.05 -1.60 -1.61
CA ALA A 38 -1.75 -1.37 -3.03
C ALA A 38 -2.79 -0.45 -3.68
N ASN A 39 -4.08 -0.66 -3.38
CA ASN A 39 -5.19 0.13 -3.91
C ASN A 39 -5.08 1.59 -3.49
N GLU A 40 -4.96 1.85 -2.18
CA GLU A 40 -4.80 3.20 -1.65
C GLU A 40 -3.50 3.85 -2.12
N GLY A 41 -2.42 3.07 -2.24
CA GLY A 41 -1.15 3.57 -2.73
C GLY A 41 -1.21 4.12 -4.15
N VAL A 42 -1.96 3.47 -5.04
CA VAL A 42 -2.17 3.97 -6.41
C VAL A 42 -3.14 5.15 -6.41
N ALA A 43 -4.24 5.07 -5.68
CA ALA A 43 -5.25 6.12 -5.58
C ALA A 43 -4.68 7.42 -5.01
N ASP A 44 -3.83 7.34 -4.00
CA ASP A 44 -3.16 8.48 -3.36
C ASP A 44 -2.22 9.25 -4.30
N GLN A 45 -1.77 8.65 -5.41
CA GLN A 45 -1.04 9.39 -6.44
C GLN A 45 -1.93 10.34 -7.24
N ILE A 46 -3.26 10.21 -7.16
CA ILE A 46 -4.21 11.09 -7.84
C ILE A 46 -4.41 12.38 -7.05
N ASP A 47 -4.61 12.26 -5.74
CA ASP A 47 -4.99 13.38 -4.89
C ASP A 47 -3.85 13.97 -4.05
N LYS A 48 -2.83 13.18 -3.72
CA LYS A 48 -1.72 13.57 -2.84
C LYS A 48 -0.38 13.77 -3.57
N TYR A 49 -0.32 13.51 -4.88
CA TYR A 49 0.92 13.65 -5.64
C TYR A 49 1.49 15.07 -5.55
N ASN A 50 2.77 15.17 -5.18
CA ASN A 50 3.49 16.44 -4.95
C ASN A 50 2.94 17.35 -3.83
N MET A 51 2.05 16.86 -2.98
CA MET A 51 1.64 17.55 -1.78
C MET A 51 2.31 16.94 -0.55
N ASP A 52 2.74 17.77 0.40
CA ASP A 52 2.98 17.27 1.74
C ASP A 52 1.65 17.10 2.50
N TYR A 53 1.65 16.25 3.53
CA TYR A 53 0.44 15.95 4.28
C TYR A 53 -0.15 17.17 4.99
N ASN A 54 0.69 18.08 5.49
CA ASN A 54 0.22 19.30 6.15
C ASN A 54 -0.56 20.17 5.16
N GLN A 55 -0.05 20.34 3.95
CA GLN A 55 -0.71 21.10 2.91
C GLN A 55 -2.03 20.43 2.46
N TYR A 56 -2.02 19.11 2.26
CA TYR A 56 -3.19 18.35 1.85
C TYR A 56 -4.31 18.46 2.89
N TYR A 57 -4.04 18.09 4.14
CA TYR A 57 -5.07 18.05 5.17
C TYR A 57 -5.51 19.45 5.62
N SER A 58 -4.64 20.44 5.60
CA SER A 58 -5.04 21.83 5.83
C SER A 58 -5.99 22.37 4.77
N SER A 59 -5.87 21.89 3.52
CA SER A 59 -6.73 22.33 2.42
C SER A 59 -8.07 21.60 2.35
N ILE A 60 -8.17 20.37 2.87
CA ILE A 60 -9.37 19.52 2.75
C ILE A 60 -10.09 19.37 4.10
N ILE A 61 -9.36 19.02 5.15
CA ILE A 61 -9.93 18.61 6.44
C ILE A 61 -9.71 19.69 7.51
N ASN A 62 -8.82 20.64 7.25
CA ASN A 62 -8.43 21.71 8.18
C ASN A 62 -7.98 21.16 9.55
N SER A 63 -7.24 20.03 9.56
CA SER A 63 -6.73 19.34 10.74
C SER A 63 -5.21 19.25 10.72
N GLN A 64 -4.55 20.15 11.45
CA GLN A 64 -3.09 20.11 11.64
C GLN A 64 -2.64 18.88 12.42
N GLU A 65 -3.45 18.43 13.39
CA GLU A 65 -3.16 17.25 14.20
C GLU A 65 -3.10 15.99 13.32
N LEU A 66 -4.11 15.79 12.46
CA LEU A 66 -4.15 14.66 11.54
C LEU A 66 -3.00 14.71 10.53
N ALA A 67 -2.66 15.90 10.02
CA ALA A 67 -1.52 16.07 9.12
C ALA A 67 -0.19 15.70 9.78
N ALA A 68 0.02 16.09 11.03
CA ALA A 68 1.21 15.73 11.80
C ALA A 68 1.28 14.21 12.06
N GLU A 69 0.16 13.56 12.38
CA GLU A 69 0.09 12.12 12.55
C GLU A 69 0.44 11.38 11.26
N PHE A 70 -0.13 11.75 10.12
CA PHE A 70 0.20 11.16 8.83
C PHE A 70 1.67 11.35 8.46
N THR A 71 2.24 12.52 8.74
CA THR A 71 3.67 12.78 8.50
C THR A 71 4.54 11.83 9.33
N ALA A 72 4.24 11.67 10.62
CA ALA A 72 4.97 10.77 11.51
C ALA A 72 4.86 9.29 11.06
N LEU A 73 3.68 8.86 10.60
CA LEU A 73 3.48 7.53 10.04
C LEU A 73 4.23 7.34 8.72
N TYR A 74 4.27 8.37 7.86
CA TYR A 74 5.00 8.32 6.60
C TYR A 74 6.51 8.18 6.81
N ASP A 75 7.07 8.86 7.80
CA ASP A 75 8.48 8.76 8.16
C ASP A 75 8.86 7.35 8.65
N LYS A 76 7.90 6.64 9.27
CA LYS A 76 8.03 5.24 9.72
C LYS A 76 7.65 4.20 8.66
N ALA A 77 7.04 4.59 7.57
CA ALA A 77 6.40 3.65 6.64
C ALA A 77 7.36 2.57 6.13
N LYS A 78 8.64 2.88 5.95
CA LYS A 78 9.64 1.88 5.55
C LYS A 78 9.76 0.77 6.59
N ASP A 79 9.90 1.13 7.87
CA ASP A 79 10.06 0.16 8.95
C ASP A 79 8.77 -0.64 9.16
N ASP A 80 7.62 0.01 9.01
CA ASP A 80 6.31 -0.63 9.11
C ASP A 80 6.08 -1.64 7.96
N ILE A 81 6.58 -1.36 6.73
CA ILE A 81 6.54 -2.30 5.59
C ILE A 81 7.49 -3.49 5.84
N GLU A 82 8.71 -3.25 6.36
CA GLU A 82 9.65 -4.31 6.73
C GLU A 82 9.06 -5.20 7.84
N TYR A 83 8.36 -4.64 8.81
CA TYR A 83 7.67 -5.39 9.84
C TYR A 83 6.47 -6.17 9.30
N LEU A 84 5.65 -5.55 8.43
CA LEU A 84 4.51 -6.20 7.78
C LEU A 84 4.94 -7.46 7.02
N GLN A 85 5.97 -7.39 6.17
CA GLN A 85 6.46 -8.58 5.48
C GLN A 85 6.98 -9.65 6.45
N THR A 86 7.65 -9.24 7.53
CA THR A 86 8.15 -10.17 8.56
C THR A 86 7.01 -10.94 9.21
N ILE A 87 5.91 -10.27 9.57
CA ILE A 87 4.72 -10.90 10.15
C ILE A 87 4.14 -11.95 9.19
N VAL A 88 3.96 -11.59 7.92
CA VAL A 88 3.42 -12.52 6.92
C VAL A 88 4.33 -13.73 6.74
N VAL A 89 5.65 -13.53 6.67
CA VAL A 89 6.64 -14.64 6.57
C VAL A 89 6.62 -15.53 7.80
N GLN A 90 6.49 -14.99 9.02
CA GLN A 90 6.34 -15.77 10.24
C GLN A 90 5.08 -16.65 10.20
N TYR A 91 3.96 -16.10 9.71
CA TYR A 91 2.74 -16.87 9.51
C TYR A 91 2.94 -18.01 8.49
N LEU A 92 3.58 -17.75 7.36
CA LEU A 92 3.86 -18.77 6.34
C LEU A 92 4.75 -19.91 6.89
N LYS A 93 5.70 -19.57 7.75
CA LYS A 93 6.59 -20.52 8.43
C LYS A 93 5.92 -21.22 9.63
N LYS A 94 4.67 -20.90 9.95
CA LYS A 94 3.92 -21.41 11.10
C LYS A 94 4.58 -21.08 12.46
N GLU A 95 5.31 -19.99 12.52
CA GLU A 95 5.90 -19.44 13.76
C GLU A 95 4.85 -18.70 14.59
N ILE A 96 3.84 -18.15 13.92
CA ILE A 96 2.64 -17.53 14.49
C ILE A 96 1.41 -18.11 13.81
N ASP A 97 0.27 -18.10 14.48
CA ASP A 97 -1.00 -18.48 13.89
C ASP A 97 -1.68 -17.33 13.12
N PHE A 98 -2.84 -17.61 12.52
CA PHE A 98 -3.55 -16.63 11.70
C PHE A 98 -4.06 -15.44 12.53
N GLU A 99 -4.59 -15.70 13.73
CA GLU A 99 -5.15 -14.64 14.60
C GLU A 99 -4.01 -13.69 15.04
N GLU A 100 -2.89 -14.25 15.48
CA GLU A 100 -1.71 -13.47 15.88
C GLU A 100 -1.15 -12.66 14.69
N CYS A 101 -1.14 -13.23 13.48
CA CYS A 101 -0.71 -12.55 12.27
C CYS A 101 -1.61 -11.34 11.99
N VAL A 102 -2.93 -11.51 12.02
CA VAL A 102 -3.90 -10.43 11.78
C VAL A 102 -3.78 -9.34 12.84
N ASP A 103 -3.68 -9.68 14.13
CA ASP A 103 -3.53 -8.70 15.21
C ASP A 103 -2.26 -7.85 15.05
N LYS A 104 -1.13 -8.49 14.74
CA LYS A 104 0.13 -7.79 14.46
C LYS A 104 0.03 -6.90 13.23
N LEU A 105 -0.59 -7.38 12.15
CA LEU A 105 -0.79 -6.64 10.92
C LEU A 105 -1.63 -5.38 11.18
N LEU A 106 -2.74 -5.49 11.92
CA LEU A 106 -3.59 -4.35 12.28
C LEU A 106 -2.85 -3.31 13.13
N SER A 107 -1.79 -3.69 13.86
CA SER A 107 -0.98 -2.74 14.63
C SER A 107 -0.26 -1.72 13.74
N VAL A 108 0.13 -2.08 12.52
CA VAL A 108 0.81 -1.23 11.53
C VAL A 108 -0.09 -0.79 10.38
N TYR A 109 -1.17 -1.52 10.11
CA TYR A 109 -2.17 -1.21 9.10
C TYR A 109 -3.07 -0.05 9.55
N LYS A 110 -2.53 1.18 9.46
CA LYS A 110 -3.26 2.39 9.85
C LYS A 110 -3.93 3.03 8.64
N TYR A 111 -5.10 3.64 8.88
CA TYR A 111 -5.85 4.38 7.86
C TYR A 111 -6.02 3.58 6.56
N ASN A 112 -6.47 2.32 6.67
CA ASN A 112 -6.69 1.42 5.54
C ASN A 112 -5.48 1.26 4.60
N GLY A 113 -4.27 1.41 5.12
CA GLY A 113 -3.05 1.25 4.34
C GLY A 113 -2.59 2.49 3.55
N HIS A 114 -3.34 3.60 3.59
CA HIS A 114 -2.99 4.83 2.85
C HIS A 114 -1.52 5.23 3.00
N VAL A 115 -1.02 5.30 4.24
CA VAL A 115 0.33 5.83 4.48
C VAL A 115 1.41 4.93 3.90
N MET A 116 1.33 3.62 4.13
CA MET A 116 2.27 2.65 3.55
C MET A 116 2.16 2.60 2.03
N GLY A 117 0.93 2.54 1.51
CA GLY A 117 0.66 2.53 0.09
C GLY A 117 1.21 3.77 -0.62
N PHE A 118 0.97 4.96 -0.06
CA PHE A 118 1.49 6.21 -0.62
C PHE A 118 3.02 6.29 -0.54
N TYR A 119 3.64 5.80 0.53
CA TYR A 119 5.09 5.72 0.60
C TYR A 119 5.65 4.83 -0.52
N MET A 120 5.10 3.61 -0.67
CA MET A 120 5.55 2.65 -1.70
C MET A 120 5.34 3.20 -3.11
N SER A 121 4.17 3.74 -3.41
CA SER A 121 3.88 4.33 -4.73
C SER A 121 4.78 5.52 -5.06
N ASN A 122 5.12 6.35 -4.07
CA ASN A 122 6.11 7.42 -4.24
C ASN A 122 7.50 6.89 -4.60
N GLN A 123 7.94 5.76 -4.00
CA GLN A 123 9.23 5.15 -4.37
C GLN A 123 9.17 4.61 -5.81
N ILE A 124 8.05 3.98 -6.20
CA ILE A 124 7.82 3.47 -7.56
C ILE A 124 7.86 4.61 -8.59
N VAL A 125 7.15 5.71 -8.32
CA VAL A 125 7.14 6.89 -9.19
C VAL A 125 8.52 7.53 -9.30
N LYS A 126 9.24 7.70 -8.17
CA LYS A 126 10.62 8.23 -8.15
C LYS A 126 11.61 7.36 -8.91
N ALA A 127 11.36 6.06 -9.01
CA ALA A 127 12.16 5.12 -9.80
C ALA A 127 11.83 5.13 -11.30
N GLY A 128 10.84 5.94 -11.74
CA GLY A 128 10.42 6.02 -13.14
C GLY A 128 9.48 4.91 -13.58
N LEU A 129 8.88 4.16 -12.63
CA LEU A 129 8.03 2.99 -12.88
C LEU A 129 6.52 3.33 -12.79
N LYS A 130 6.16 4.61 -12.97
CA LYS A 130 4.76 5.06 -12.87
C LYS A 130 3.86 4.39 -13.90
N ASP A 131 4.31 4.27 -15.14
CA ASP A 131 3.50 3.72 -16.22
C ASP A 131 3.23 2.22 -16.01
N GLU A 132 4.20 1.49 -15.47
CA GLU A 132 4.07 0.08 -15.09
C GLU A 132 3.08 -0.06 -13.92
N MET A 133 3.15 0.80 -12.92
CA MET A 133 2.20 0.82 -11.80
C MET A 133 0.77 1.09 -12.28
N VAL A 134 0.59 2.06 -13.20
CA VAL A 134 -0.73 2.35 -13.77
C VAL A 134 -1.25 1.19 -14.62
N LYS A 135 -0.41 0.48 -15.36
CA LYS A 135 -0.82 -0.70 -16.13
C LYS A 135 -1.23 -1.88 -15.23
N GLY A 136 -0.55 -2.05 -14.11
CA GLY A 136 -0.78 -3.13 -13.15
C GLY A 136 -1.68 -2.77 -11.97
N PHE A 137 -2.42 -1.65 -12.02
CA PHE A 137 -3.16 -1.06 -10.90
C PHE A 137 -4.17 -2.01 -10.21
N HIS A 138 -4.67 -3.00 -10.93
CA HIS A 138 -5.65 -3.97 -10.46
C HIS A 138 -5.02 -5.20 -9.79
N ASN A 139 -3.69 -5.32 -9.82
CA ASN A 139 -2.97 -6.49 -9.36
C ASN A 139 -2.05 -6.12 -8.17
N PRO A 140 -2.39 -6.49 -6.92
CA PRO A 140 -1.58 -6.15 -5.77
C PRO A 140 -0.16 -6.73 -5.83
N TYR A 141 0.02 -7.95 -6.38
CA TYR A 141 1.36 -8.51 -6.56
C TYR A 141 2.26 -7.59 -7.41
N GLU A 142 1.73 -7.04 -8.51
CA GLU A 142 2.51 -6.14 -9.38
C GLU A 142 2.93 -4.87 -8.64
N PHE A 143 2.08 -4.33 -7.78
CA PHE A 143 2.44 -3.17 -6.95
C PHE A 143 3.62 -3.46 -6.02
N TYR A 144 3.59 -4.58 -5.28
CA TYR A 144 4.70 -4.99 -4.41
C TYR A 144 5.95 -5.37 -5.20
N ARG A 145 5.82 -6.02 -6.33
CA ARG A 145 6.94 -6.34 -7.24
C ARG A 145 7.64 -5.08 -7.75
N LEU A 146 6.88 -4.05 -8.12
CA LEU A 146 7.44 -2.77 -8.55
C LEU A 146 8.16 -2.07 -7.39
N TYR A 147 7.59 -2.11 -6.19
CA TYR A 147 8.27 -1.59 -5.01
C TYR A 147 9.57 -2.34 -4.71
N ASP A 148 9.57 -3.67 -4.80
CA ASP A 148 10.79 -4.50 -4.67
C ASP A 148 11.88 -4.09 -5.68
N LEU A 149 11.53 -3.81 -6.92
CA LEU A 149 12.49 -3.29 -7.92
C LEU A 149 13.14 -1.98 -7.46
N THR A 150 12.38 -1.11 -6.79
CA THR A 150 12.96 0.14 -6.25
C THR A 150 13.95 -0.11 -5.11
N LEU A 151 13.70 -1.15 -4.30
CA LEU A 151 14.58 -1.56 -3.22
C LEU A 151 15.87 -2.20 -3.77
N ARG A 152 15.77 -3.07 -4.79
CA ARG A 152 16.92 -3.74 -5.43
C ARG A 152 17.91 -2.74 -6.00
N ASN A 153 17.46 -1.62 -6.51
CA ASN A 153 18.34 -0.52 -6.94
C ASN A 153 19.18 0.09 -5.81
N LYS A 154 18.79 -0.19 -4.55
CA LYS A 154 19.49 0.26 -3.33
C LYS A 154 20.22 -0.88 -2.61
N GLY A 155 20.30 -2.09 -3.22
CA GLY A 155 20.88 -3.27 -2.61
C GLY A 155 19.98 -3.92 -1.51
N LEU A 156 18.69 -3.60 -1.50
CA LEU A 156 17.67 -4.15 -0.61
C LEU A 156 16.65 -4.96 -1.41
N SER A 157 15.81 -5.74 -0.76
CA SER A 157 14.69 -6.45 -1.42
C SER A 157 13.60 -6.75 -0.40
N LEU A 158 12.38 -6.98 -0.90
CA LEU A 158 11.37 -7.69 -0.14
C LEU A 158 11.75 -9.17 0.00
N ASP A 159 11.18 -9.83 1.01
CA ASP A 159 11.36 -11.27 1.21
C ASP A 159 10.73 -12.08 0.07
N GLU A 160 11.41 -13.12 -0.39
CA GLU A 160 10.95 -13.95 -1.52
C GLU A 160 9.69 -14.76 -1.15
N ASP A 161 9.59 -15.26 0.08
CA ASP A 161 8.41 -16.00 0.55
C ASP A 161 7.18 -15.06 0.58
N PHE A 162 7.38 -13.81 1.00
CA PHE A 162 6.32 -12.78 0.95
C PHE A 162 5.84 -12.50 -0.48
N LEU A 163 6.75 -12.30 -1.43
CA LEU A 163 6.38 -12.06 -2.83
C LEU A 163 5.70 -13.28 -3.46
N ASN A 164 6.15 -14.49 -3.14
CA ASN A 164 5.53 -15.72 -3.61
C ASN A 164 4.13 -15.90 -3.04
N PHE A 165 3.91 -15.58 -1.77
CA PHE A 165 2.58 -15.59 -1.14
C PHE A 165 1.60 -14.68 -1.92
N LEU A 166 1.98 -13.44 -2.20
CA LEU A 166 1.16 -12.52 -2.99
C LEU A 166 0.87 -13.05 -4.39
N LYS A 167 1.86 -13.64 -5.05
CA LYS A 167 1.72 -14.22 -6.39
C LYS A 167 0.78 -15.42 -6.41
N GLU A 168 0.75 -16.21 -5.34
CA GLU A 168 -0.13 -17.37 -5.21
C GLU A 168 -1.56 -16.97 -4.86
N ALA A 169 -1.75 -15.88 -4.13
CA ALA A 169 -3.07 -15.35 -3.80
C ALA A 169 -3.88 -14.89 -5.04
N ILE A 170 -3.23 -14.74 -6.21
CA ILE A 170 -3.82 -14.24 -7.47
C ILE A 170 -4.18 -15.40 -8.42
N LYS A 171 -3.80 -16.64 -8.11
CA LYS A 171 -4.09 -17.83 -8.92
C LYS A 171 -5.47 -18.40 -8.62
#